data_9a2b00281157329cc3a349846cd02b1d
#
_entry.id   9a2b00281157329cc3a349846cd02b1d
#
_cell.length_a   1.000
_cell.length_b   1.000
_cell.length_c   1.000
_cell.angle_alpha   90.00
_cell.angle_beta   90.00
_cell.angle_gamma   90.00
#
_symmetry.space_group_name_H-M   'P 1'
#
loop_
_entity.id
_entity.type
_entity.pdbx_description
1 polymer ?
#
loop_
_entity_poly.entity_id
_entity_poly.type
_entity_poly.pdbx_seq_one_letter_code
_entity_poly.pdbx_strand_id
1 'polypeptide(L)'
;VQLIQRAYRAYVASFSGFSREVWLLTLVTFINRAGTMVVPFMSLYLTKDMGLTLAEVGWVMSSFGAGSVVGSWLGGKLSDKLGFYDVMIGALLTSGLAFIILQFVHGFAPFCIAIFFLLVLSDAYRPAMFVAVRSYARPENRTRAVTLIRLAINLGFSLGPALGGAIIAWWGYSGLFWIDGLTCIGAMLIMLVGLPRKQAQKDNDAARSTAQGSPWSDRPYLFFLATVTLICIPFLQYFSTVPLFYSEVHHLSEEYIGLLLASNGFFIFLVEMPLVKFCEDKGYGLHTILRFSVVLFALSFLVLNLVPTIAFLWVGMFFMTMGEMLNFPFMNRFAYDRADRGQPGSYMALFTISWSVAHIIGHTLGLNLVEHFGYVSTWYVFAVVLLLCLLMLYGVERMVKREAA
;
A
#
# COMPACT_ATOMS: atom_id res chain seq x y z
N VAL A 1 -28.23 -23.90 6.51
CA VAL A 1 -27.71 -23.71 7.89
C VAL A 1 -26.41 -24.48 8.11
N GLN A 2 -26.35 -25.77 7.77
CA GLN A 2 -25.12 -26.59 8.00
C GLN A 2 -23.91 -26.12 7.17
N LEU A 3 -24.09 -25.64 5.96
CA LEU A 3 -23.01 -25.12 5.11
C LEU A 3 -22.43 -23.82 5.65
N ILE A 4 -23.30 -22.94 6.16
CA ILE A 4 -22.90 -21.67 6.80
C ILE A 4 -22.16 -21.96 8.11
N GLN A 5 -22.64 -22.92 8.91
CA GLN A 5 -21.96 -23.33 10.14
C GLN A 5 -20.61 -23.99 9.89
N ARG A 6 -20.46 -24.78 8.82
CA ARG A 6 -19.16 -25.33 8.40
C ARG A 6 -18.20 -24.23 7.94
N ALA A 7 -18.67 -23.30 7.10
CA ALA A 7 -17.86 -22.17 6.66
C ALA A 7 -17.42 -21.29 7.84
N TYR A 8 -18.32 -20.98 8.77
CA TYR A 8 -18.01 -20.23 9.99
C TYR A 8 -16.97 -20.94 10.87
N ARG A 9 -17.14 -22.25 11.12
CA ARG A 9 -16.16 -23.03 11.89
C ARG A 9 -14.80 -23.09 11.20
N ALA A 10 -14.76 -23.27 9.88
CA ALA A 10 -13.53 -23.23 9.11
C ALA A 10 -12.85 -21.85 9.14
N TYR A 11 -13.64 -20.79 9.09
CA TYR A 11 -13.17 -19.41 9.22
C TYR A 11 -12.57 -19.16 10.62
N VAL A 12 -13.29 -19.48 11.69
CA VAL A 12 -12.79 -19.34 13.07
C VAL A 12 -11.55 -20.21 13.30
N ALA A 13 -11.53 -21.45 12.78
CA ALA A 13 -10.37 -22.33 12.85
C ALA A 13 -9.13 -21.74 12.14
N SER A 14 -9.32 -20.87 11.14
CA SER A 14 -8.22 -20.20 10.47
C SER A 14 -7.45 -19.23 11.38
N PHE A 15 -8.08 -18.72 12.43
CA PHE A 15 -7.47 -17.85 13.44
C PHE A 15 -6.93 -18.61 14.67
N SER A 16 -7.01 -19.94 14.70
CA SER A 16 -6.53 -20.76 15.81
C SER A 16 -5.06 -21.18 15.62
N GLY A 17 -4.38 -21.46 16.74
CA GLY A 17 -3.03 -22.01 16.74
C GLY A 17 -1.88 -21.01 16.60
N PHE A 18 -2.16 -19.71 16.59
CA PHE A 18 -1.13 -18.68 16.64
C PHE A 18 -0.58 -18.50 18.06
N SER A 19 0.71 -18.17 18.15
CA SER A 19 1.33 -17.81 19.43
C SER A 19 0.84 -16.43 19.92
N ARG A 20 0.99 -16.17 21.21
CA ARG A 20 0.68 -14.86 21.81
C ARG A 20 1.47 -13.74 21.13
N GLU A 21 2.70 -14.01 20.75
CA GLU A 21 3.59 -13.05 20.10
C GLU A 21 3.10 -12.66 18.71
N VAL A 22 2.55 -13.62 17.94
CA VAL A 22 1.95 -13.32 16.62
C VAL A 22 0.71 -12.44 16.76
N TRP A 23 -0.14 -12.68 17.77
CA TRP A 23 -1.29 -11.82 18.05
C TRP A 23 -0.89 -10.42 18.50
N LEU A 24 0.15 -10.31 19.34
CA LEU A 24 0.67 -9.00 19.76
C LEU A 24 1.29 -8.25 18.60
N LEU A 25 2.06 -8.92 17.73
CA LEU A 25 2.61 -8.33 16.52
C LEU A 25 1.50 -7.86 15.55
N THR A 26 0.42 -8.63 15.45
CA THR A 26 -0.77 -8.27 14.68
C THR A 26 -1.43 -7.02 15.23
N LEU A 27 -1.61 -6.94 16.56
CA LEU A 27 -2.18 -5.77 17.23
C LEU A 27 -1.30 -4.53 17.07
N VAL A 28 0.02 -4.64 17.26
CA VAL A 28 1.00 -3.56 17.04
C VAL A 28 0.93 -3.07 15.61
N THR A 29 0.88 -3.98 14.63
CA THR A 29 0.77 -3.63 13.22
C THR A 29 -0.56 -2.95 12.90
N PHE A 30 -1.66 -3.43 13.46
CA PHE A 30 -2.99 -2.83 13.31
C PHE A 30 -3.01 -1.39 13.85
N ILE A 31 -2.54 -1.17 15.08
CA ILE A 31 -2.49 0.17 15.71
C ILE A 31 -1.61 1.11 14.87
N ASN A 32 -0.43 0.66 14.46
CA ASN A 32 0.47 1.46 13.61
C ASN A 32 -0.19 1.83 12.27
N ARG A 33 -0.95 0.92 11.64
CA ARG A 33 -1.63 1.18 10.36
C ARG A 33 -2.91 1.99 10.52
N ALA A 34 -3.67 1.77 11.58
CA ALA A 34 -4.83 2.61 11.90
C ALA A 34 -4.42 4.06 12.23
N GLY A 35 -3.22 4.25 12.80
CA GLY A 35 -2.62 5.56 13.03
C GLY A 35 -1.96 6.19 11.80
N THR A 36 -2.06 5.61 10.61
CA THR A 36 -1.57 6.24 9.37
C THR A 36 -2.66 7.12 8.76
N MET A 37 -3.12 8.12 9.50
CA MET A 37 -4.26 8.98 9.13
C MET A 37 -3.84 10.21 8.35
N VAL A 38 -2.61 10.68 8.54
CA VAL A 38 -2.06 11.87 7.86
C VAL A 38 -1.98 11.64 6.36
N VAL A 39 -1.60 10.43 5.90
CA VAL A 39 -1.32 10.16 4.47
C VAL A 39 -2.52 10.41 3.55
N PRO A 40 -3.74 9.90 3.82
CA PRO A 40 -4.91 10.14 2.97
C PRO A 40 -5.36 11.61 2.90
N PHE A 41 -5.02 12.40 3.92
CA PHE A 41 -5.38 13.81 4.00
C PHE A 41 -4.20 14.76 3.77
N MET A 42 -3.02 14.24 3.43
CA MET A 42 -1.80 15.03 3.25
C MET A 42 -1.98 16.11 2.18
N SER A 43 -2.53 15.75 1.02
CA SER A 43 -2.75 16.74 -0.05
C SER A 43 -3.76 17.82 0.35
N LEU A 44 -4.81 17.45 1.08
CA LEU A 44 -5.79 18.41 1.63
C LEU A 44 -5.14 19.35 2.67
N TYR A 45 -4.35 18.81 3.59
CA TYR A 45 -3.62 19.61 4.58
C TYR A 45 -2.68 20.62 3.90
N LEU A 46 -1.88 20.13 2.93
CA LEU A 46 -0.91 20.97 2.24
C LEU A 46 -1.56 22.10 1.43
N THR A 47 -2.72 21.84 0.80
CA THR A 47 -3.44 22.85 0.02
C THR A 47 -4.28 23.76 0.89
N LYS A 48 -5.09 23.24 1.81
CA LYS A 48 -6.06 24.04 2.58
C LYS A 48 -5.45 24.76 3.77
N ASP A 49 -4.54 24.08 4.49
CA ASP A 49 -3.97 24.61 5.75
C ASP A 49 -2.64 25.33 5.51
N MET A 50 -1.76 24.75 4.68
CA MET A 50 -0.47 25.37 4.35
C MET A 50 -0.51 26.31 3.13
N GLY A 51 -1.58 26.27 2.32
CA GLY A 51 -1.74 27.12 1.13
C GLY A 51 -0.74 26.83 0.00
N LEU A 52 -0.21 25.59 -0.09
CA LEU A 52 0.72 25.21 -1.13
C LEU A 52 -0.02 24.99 -2.47
N THR A 53 0.67 25.28 -3.56
CA THR A 53 0.21 24.98 -4.92
C THR A 53 0.18 23.48 -5.17
N LEU A 54 -0.62 23.02 -6.15
CA LEU A 54 -0.69 21.60 -6.50
C LEU A 54 0.66 21.04 -6.95
N ALA A 55 1.49 21.83 -7.64
CA ALA A 55 2.85 21.43 -8.01
C ALA A 55 3.73 21.21 -6.77
N GLU A 56 3.69 22.11 -5.80
CA GLU A 56 4.44 21.97 -4.53
C GLU A 56 3.98 20.75 -3.74
N VAL A 57 2.66 20.52 -3.65
CA VAL A 57 2.09 19.29 -3.05
C VAL A 57 2.62 18.04 -3.75
N GLY A 58 2.69 18.04 -5.08
CA GLY A 58 3.29 16.97 -5.87
C GLY A 58 4.73 16.66 -5.46
N TRP A 59 5.56 17.68 -5.29
CA TRP A 59 6.95 17.51 -4.83
C TRP A 59 7.06 16.99 -3.39
N VAL A 60 6.19 17.45 -2.48
CA VAL A 60 6.10 16.90 -1.12
C VAL A 60 5.76 15.41 -1.16
N MET A 61 4.77 15.02 -1.97
CA MET A 61 4.38 13.61 -2.12
C MET A 61 5.46 12.76 -2.81
N SER A 62 6.27 13.34 -3.70
CA SER A 62 7.45 12.67 -4.25
C SER A 62 8.55 12.48 -3.21
N SER A 63 8.77 13.47 -2.34
CA SER A 63 9.71 13.37 -1.21
C SER A 63 9.27 12.28 -0.22
N PHE A 64 7.96 12.17 0.03
CA PHE A 64 7.34 11.06 0.77
C PHE A 64 7.71 9.71 0.14
N GLY A 65 7.50 9.53 -1.18
CA GLY A 65 7.84 8.30 -1.88
C GLY A 65 9.33 7.97 -1.83
N ALA A 66 10.20 8.96 -2.06
CA ALA A 66 11.66 8.79 -1.98
C ALA A 66 12.12 8.37 -0.58
N GLY A 67 11.58 8.99 0.47
CA GLY A 67 11.85 8.64 1.87
C GLY A 67 11.45 7.20 2.19
N SER A 68 10.30 6.75 1.71
CA SER A 68 9.80 5.38 1.87
C SER A 68 10.74 4.34 1.26
N VAL A 69 11.28 4.60 0.06
CA VAL A 69 12.28 3.73 -0.59
C VAL A 69 13.53 3.59 0.26
N VAL A 70 14.11 4.74 0.65
CA VAL A 70 15.34 4.77 1.45
C VAL A 70 15.09 4.10 2.81
N GLY A 71 13.95 4.37 3.45
CA GLY A 71 13.56 3.79 4.73
C GLY A 71 13.45 2.28 4.68
N SER A 72 12.75 1.74 3.68
CA SER A 72 12.62 0.30 3.50
C SER A 72 13.97 -0.38 3.26
N TRP A 73 14.85 0.23 2.46
CA TRP A 73 16.19 -0.29 2.22
C TRP A 73 17.07 -0.26 3.47
N LEU A 74 17.09 0.87 4.20
CA LEU A 74 17.83 1.00 5.46
C LEU A 74 17.28 0.04 6.52
N GLY A 75 15.96 -0.07 6.64
CA GLY A 75 15.31 -0.97 7.60
C GLY A 75 15.70 -2.43 7.38
N GLY A 76 15.79 -2.88 6.12
CA GLY A 76 16.32 -4.20 5.80
C GLY A 76 17.77 -4.39 6.29
N LYS A 77 18.67 -3.48 5.90
CA LYS A 77 20.07 -3.54 6.33
C LYS A 77 20.27 -3.41 7.84
N LEU A 78 19.51 -2.55 8.49
CA LEU A 78 19.58 -2.39 9.94
C LEU A 78 19.04 -3.63 10.66
N SER A 79 17.99 -4.27 10.13
CA SER A 79 17.45 -5.52 10.68
C SER A 79 18.49 -6.66 10.67
N ASP A 80 19.34 -6.70 9.64
CA ASP A 80 20.42 -7.68 9.55
C ASP A 80 21.56 -7.41 10.56
N LYS A 81 21.81 -6.14 10.90
CA LYS A 81 22.91 -5.73 11.79
C LYS A 81 22.49 -5.64 13.25
N LEU A 82 21.39 -4.97 13.55
CA LEU A 82 20.91 -4.67 14.90
C LEU A 82 19.87 -5.68 15.38
N GLY A 83 19.27 -6.43 14.44
CA GLY A 83 18.14 -7.30 14.68
C GLY A 83 16.79 -6.57 14.47
N PHE A 84 15.81 -7.35 14.04
CA PHE A 84 14.48 -6.83 13.69
C PHE A 84 13.77 -6.13 14.85
N TYR A 85 13.96 -6.63 16.09
CA TYR A 85 13.28 -6.11 17.26
C TYR A 85 13.67 -4.66 17.56
N ASP A 86 14.98 -4.38 17.58
CA ASP A 86 15.50 -3.04 17.88
C ASP A 86 15.16 -2.04 16.75
N VAL A 87 15.17 -2.52 15.50
CA VAL A 87 14.77 -1.68 14.35
C VAL A 87 13.29 -1.33 14.43
N MET A 88 12.41 -2.27 14.78
CA MET A 88 10.99 -1.99 14.94
C MET A 88 10.72 -0.97 16.07
N ILE A 89 11.35 -1.17 17.24
CA ILE A 89 11.22 -0.23 18.37
C ILE A 89 11.73 1.15 17.97
N GLY A 90 12.93 1.23 17.40
CA GLY A 90 13.53 2.50 16.95
C GLY A 90 12.67 3.21 15.90
N ALA A 91 12.18 2.48 14.90
CA ALA A 91 11.34 3.03 13.86
C ALA A 91 10.00 3.58 14.43
N LEU A 92 9.32 2.83 15.30
CA LEU A 92 8.06 3.27 15.91
C LEU A 92 8.26 4.51 16.81
N LEU A 93 9.32 4.54 17.61
CA LEU A 93 9.60 5.68 18.49
C LEU A 93 9.96 6.92 17.67
N THR A 94 10.93 6.80 16.77
CA THR A 94 11.44 7.94 16.01
C THR A 94 10.41 8.48 15.02
N SER A 95 9.62 7.61 14.37
CA SER A 95 8.51 8.06 13.51
C SER A 95 7.40 8.71 14.31
N GLY A 96 7.06 8.17 15.50
CA GLY A 96 6.07 8.79 16.38
C GLY A 96 6.45 10.20 16.80
N LEU A 97 7.69 10.42 17.20
CA LEU A 97 8.22 11.75 17.51
C LEU A 97 8.26 12.65 16.27
N ALA A 98 8.68 12.10 15.12
CA ALA A 98 8.75 12.84 13.86
C ALA A 98 7.36 13.30 13.37
N PHE A 99 6.29 12.49 13.56
CA PHE A 99 4.91 12.91 13.26
C PHE A 99 4.51 14.12 14.13
N ILE A 100 4.78 14.08 15.43
CA ILE A 100 4.47 15.20 16.34
C ILE A 100 5.26 16.45 15.96
N ILE A 101 6.52 16.30 15.54
CA ILE A 101 7.37 17.43 15.13
C ILE A 101 6.89 18.02 13.79
N LEU A 102 6.40 17.17 12.86
CA LEU A 102 6.03 17.58 11.50
C LEU A 102 4.95 18.68 11.50
N GLN A 103 4.02 18.69 12.46
CA GLN A 103 2.99 19.73 12.56
C GLN A 103 3.55 21.15 12.78
N PHE A 104 4.77 21.27 13.30
CA PHE A 104 5.43 22.57 13.54
C PHE A 104 6.31 23.01 12.37
N VAL A 105 6.40 22.18 11.32
CA VAL A 105 7.20 22.47 10.13
C VAL A 105 6.32 23.20 9.12
N HIS A 106 6.67 24.43 8.79
CA HIS A 106 5.95 25.27 7.84
C HIS A 106 6.81 25.59 6.62
N GLY A 107 6.15 25.80 5.49
CA GLY A 107 6.80 26.13 4.23
C GLY A 107 7.20 24.90 3.41
N PHE A 108 7.27 25.09 2.10
CA PHE A 108 7.46 24.01 1.12
C PHE A 108 8.75 23.22 1.32
N ALA A 109 9.93 23.89 1.25
CA ALA A 109 11.21 23.19 1.31
C ALA A 109 11.50 22.49 2.65
N PRO A 110 11.25 23.12 3.83
CA PRO A 110 11.39 22.42 5.11
C PRO A 110 10.46 21.21 5.22
N PHE A 111 9.23 21.32 4.70
CA PHE A 111 8.27 20.22 4.76
C PHE A 111 8.68 19.02 3.88
N CYS A 112 9.22 19.28 2.67
CA CYS A 112 9.79 18.22 1.81
C CYS A 112 10.90 17.44 2.52
N ILE A 113 11.79 18.15 3.22
CA ILE A 113 12.90 17.53 3.96
C ILE A 113 12.36 16.74 5.16
N ALA A 114 11.45 17.32 5.93
CA ALA A 114 10.89 16.69 7.11
C ALA A 114 10.09 15.41 6.76
N ILE A 115 9.25 15.46 5.73
CA ILE A 115 8.46 14.30 5.30
C ILE A 115 9.36 13.19 4.74
N PHE A 116 10.43 13.53 4.02
CA PHE A 116 11.42 12.56 3.55
C PHE A 116 12.01 11.79 4.73
N PHE A 117 12.53 12.49 5.75
CA PHE A 117 13.11 11.82 6.92
C PHE A 117 12.08 11.08 7.76
N LEU A 118 10.86 11.60 7.90
CA LEU A 118 9.77 10.87 8.54
C LEU A 118 9.57 9.49 7.91
N LEU A 119 9.51 9.44 6.56
CA LEU A 119 9.30 8.18 5.85
C LEU A 119 10.51 7.26 5.89
N VAL A 120 11.73 7.82 5.91
CA VAL A 120 12.94 7.02 6.14
C VAL A 120 12.86 6.29 7.49
N LEU A 121 12.39 6.96 8.53
CA LEU A 121 12.24 6.39 9.87
C LEU A 121 11.07 5.41 9.95
N SER A 122 9.91 5.79 9.42
CA SER A 122 8.68 5.00 9.51
C SER A 122 8.75 3.71 8.70
N ASP A 123 9.23 3.76 7.46
CA ASP A 123 9.21 2.60 6.56
C ASP A 123 10.36 1.61 6.82
N ALA A 124 11.32 1.97 7.68
CA ALA A 124 12.27 1.00 8.24
C ALA A 124 11.58 -0.10 9.08
N TYR A 125 10.41 0.17 9.64
CA TYR A 125 9.59 -0.80 10.36
C TYR A 125 9.15 -1.99 9.48
N ARG A 126 8.82 -1.74 8.21
CA ARG A 126 8.15 -2.72 7.34
C ARG A 126 8.98 -3.99 7.07
N PRO A 127 10.24 -3.94 6.62
CA PRO A 127 11.05 -5.14 6.44
C PRO A 127 11.34 -5.85 7.76
N ALA A 128 11.58 -5.11 8.84
CA ALA A 128 11.81 -5.67 10.17
C ALA A 128 10.59 -6.46 10.68
N MET A 129 9.38 -5.96 10.45
CA MET A 129 8.13 -6.64 10.81
C MET A 129 7.98 -7.99 10.08
N PHE A 130 8.33 -8.10 8.79
CA PHE A 130 8.27 -9.38 8.08
C PHE A 130 9.26 -10.40 8.64
N VAL A 131 10.45 -9.96 9.08
CA VAL A 131 11.42 -10.82 9.78
C VAL A 131 10.85 -11.24 11.14
N ALA A 132 10.21 -10.33 11.88
CA ALA A 132 9.56 -10.62 13.14
C ALA A 132 8.49 -11.70 13.01
N VAL A 133 7.62 -11.62 12.00
CA VAL A 133 6.57 -12.64 11.75
C VAL A 133 7.20 -14.03 11.62
N ARG A 134 8.26 -14.16 10.82
CA ARG A 134 8.96 -15.44 10.64
C ARG A 134 9.58 -15.96 11.94
N SER A 135 10.07 -15.06 12.80
CA SER A 135 10.76 -15.41 14.05
C SER A 135 9.80 -15.78 15.21
N TYR A 136 8.59 -15.22 15.22
CA TYR A 136 7.58 -15.49 16.26
C TYR A 136 6.56 -16.56 15.84
N ALA A 137 6.33 -16.75 14.55
CA ALA A 137 5.42 -17.77 14.05
C ALA A 137 6.07 -19.16 14.07
N ARG A 138 5.29 -20.18 14.40
CA ARG A 138 5.71 -21.58 14.24
C ARG A 138 5.89 -21.92 12.76
N PRO A 139 6.84 -22.78 12.37
CA PRO A 139 7.06 -23.14 10.97
C PRO A 139 5.78 -23.50 10.20
N GLU A 140 4.88 -24.27 10.84
CA GLU A 140 3.64 -24.77 10.26
C GLU A 140 2.61 -23.64 10.02
N ASN A 141 2.75 -22.52 10.73
CA ASN A 141 1.78 -21.41 10.71
C ASN A 141 2.34 -20.12 10.06
N ARG A 142 3.55 -20.13 9.51
CA ARG A 142 4.20 -18.93 8.98
C ARG A 142 3.37 -18.23 7.91
N THR A 143 2.87 -18.97 6.92
CA THR A 143 2.03 -18.41 5.85
C THR A 143 0.76 -17.78 6.41
N ARG A 144 0.09 -18.47 7.34
CA ARG A 144 -1.14 -17.97 7.99
C ARG A 144 -0.85 -16.73 8.86
N ALA A 145 0.30 -16.67 9.52
CA ALA A 145 0.71 -15.51 10.31
C ALA A 145 0.93 -14.27 9.42
N VAL A 146 1.57 -14.44 8.25
CA VAL A 146 1.71 -13.36 7.25
C VAL A 146 0.33 -12.88 6.77
N THR A 147 -0.59 -13.80 6.52
CA THR A 147 -1.98 -13.46 6.12
C THR A 147 -2.70 -12.68 7.23
N LEU A 148 -2.52 -13.07 8.50
CA LEU A 148 -3.11 -12.37 9.64
C LEU A 148 -2.58 -10.92 9.77
N ILE A 149 -1.28 -10.72 9.57
CA ILE A 149 -0.67 -9.38 9.52
C ILE A 149 -1.22 -8.54 8.36
N ARG A 150 -1.37 -9.13 7.16
CA ARG A 150 -1.98 -8.43 6.02
C ARG A 150 -3.42 -8.00 6.32
N LEU A 151 -4.18 -8.85 7.00
CA LEU A 151 -5.52 -8.55 7.45
C LEU A 151 -5.53 -7.33 8.40
N ALA A 152 -4.61 -7.29 9.36
CA ALA A 152 -4.45 -6.16 10.27
C ALA A 152 -4.05 -4.86 9.53
N ILE A 153 -3.17 -4.96 8.53
CA ILE A 153 -2.79 -3.83 7.67
C ILE A 153 -4.01 -3.28 6.93
N ASN A 154 -4.78 -4.13 6.27
CA ASN A 154 -5.95 -3.70 5.49
C ASN A 154 -7.05 -3.10 6.37
N LEU A 155 -7.29 -3.70 7.55
CA LEU A 155 -8.24 -3.17 8.53
C LEU A 155 -7.77 -1.81 9.08
N GLY A 156 -6.46 -1.65 9.34
CA GLY A 156 -5.88 -0.38 9.75
C GLY A 156 -6.04 0.71 8.68
N PHE A 157 -5.74 0.38 7.43
CA PHE A 157 -5.95 1.29 6.30
C PHE A 157 -7.43 1.62 6.03
N SER A 158 -8.34 0.75 6.43
CA SER A 158 -9.79 1.05 6.39
C SER A 158 -10.18 2.05 7.48
N LEU A 159 -9.74 1.83 8.72
CA LEU A 159 -10.13 2.67 9.85
C LEU A 159 -9.41 4.01 9.87
N GLY A 160 -8.15 4.07 9.41
CA GLY A 160 -7.35 5.29 9.40
C GLY A 160 -8.04 6.48 8.76
N PRO A 161 -8.48 6.42 7.48
CA PRO A 161 -9.17 7.53 6.83
C PRO A 161 -10.49 7.92 7.51
N ALA A 162 -11.30 6.93 7.96
CA ALA A 162 -12.56 7.21 8.64
C ALA A 162 -12.35 7.99 9.95
N LEU A 163 -11.41 7.52 10.78
CA LEU A 163 -11.05 8.19 12.03
C LEU A 163 -10.38 9.53 11.75
N GLY A 164 -9.51 9.60 10.75
CA GLY A 164 -8.80 10.82 10.35
C GLY A 164 -9.76 11.93 9.94
N GLY A 165 -10.78 11.63 9.13
CA GLY A 165 -11.81 12.61 8.77
C GLY A 165 -12.56 13.15 9.99
N ALA A 166 -12.96 12.28 10.94
CA ALA A 166 -13.61 12.70 12.17
C ALA A 166 -12.68 13.56 13.07
N ILE A 167 -11.39 13.20 13.15
CA ILE A 167 -10.40 13.95 13.92
C ILE A 167 -10.21 15.35 13.34
N ILE A 168 -10.14 15.48 12.02
CA ILE A 168 -10.02 16.79 11.36
C ILE A 168 -11.22 17.66 11.71
N ALA A 169 -12.44 17.10 11.68
CA ALA A 169 -13.65 17.84 12.01
C ALA A 169 -13.68 18.35 13.47
N TRP A 170 -13.07 17.62 14.42
CA TRP A 170 -13.09 17.99 15.83
C TRP A 170 -11.87 18.81 16.27
N TRP A 171 -10.67 18.49 15.76
CA TRP A 171 -9.38 19.07 16.21
C TRP A 171 -8.56 19.70 15.08
N GLY A 172 -9.09 19.71 13.86
CA GLY A 172 -8.35 20.16 12.69
C GLY A 172 -7.24 19.18 12.28
N TYR A 173 -6.45 19.59 11.30
CA TYR A 173 -5.37 18.75 10.76
C TYR A 173 -4.26 18.44 11.77
N SER A 174 -3.99 19.33 12.73
CA SER A 174 -2.99 19.11 13.78
C SER A 174 -3.29 17.86 14.62
N GLY A 175 -4.58 17.53 14.82
CA GLY A 175 -5.02 16.33 15.52
C GLY A 175 -4.50 15.05 14.88
N LEU A 176 -4.37 15.00 13.54
CA LEU A 176 -3.83 13.83 12.83
C LEU A 176 -2.39 13.55 13.22
N PHE A 177 -1.54 14.58 13.26
CA PHE A 177 -0.12 14.44 13.59
C PHE A 177 0.08 13.96 15.03
N TRP A 178 -0.72 14.47 15.96
CA TRP A 178 -0.70 14.00 17.34
C TRP A 178 -1.10 12.54 17.46
N ILE A 179 -2.20 12.14 16.82
CA ILE A 179 -2.73 10.77 16.94
C ILE A 179 -1.81 9.78 16.22
N ASP A 180 -1.30 10.08 15.02
CA ASP A 180 -0.33 9.23 14.33
C ASP A 180 0.95 9.07 15.15
N GLY A 181 1.42 10.15 15.77
CA GLY A 181 2.57 10.10 16.66
C GLY A 181 2.33 9.23 17.91
N LEU A 182 1.22 9.48 18.60
CA LEU A 182 0.87 8.74 19.83
C LEU A 182 0.54 7.27 19.58
N THR A 183 -0.08 6.93 18.45
CA THR A 183 -0.34 5.52 18.08
C THR A 183 0.95 4.78 17.76
N CYS A 184 1.94 5.41 17.09
CA CYS A 184 3.27 4.84 16.89
C CYS A 184 3.98 4.58 18.24
N ILE A 185 3.97 5.56 19.15
CA ILE A 185 4.57 5.42 20.48
C ILE A 185 3.82 4.35 21.30
N GLY A 186 2.49 4.35 21.26
CA GLY A 186 1.66 3.32 21.91
C GLY A 186 1.94 1.90 21.39
N ALA A 187 2.06 1.76 20.06
CA ALA A 187 2.45 0.50 19.43
C ALA A 187 3.84 0.02 19.90
N MET A 188 4.80 0.96 19.99
CA MET A 188 6.13 0.69 20.55
C MET A 188 6.06 0.21 22.00
N LEU A 189 5.28 0.88 22.86
CA LEU A 189 5.12 0.49 24.28
C LEU A 189 4.49 -0.90 24.41
N ILE A 190 3.45 -1.22 23.64
CA ILE A 190 2.84 -2.55 23.59
C ILE A 190 3.89 -3.59 23.19
N MET A 191 4.72 -3.28 22.21
CA MET A 191 5.79 -4.17 21.76
C MET A 191 6.83 -4.39 22.84
N LEU A 192 7.30 -3.34 23.53
CA LEU A 192 8.28 -3.42 24.61
C LEU A 192 7.81 -4.29 25.77
N VAL A 193 6.54 -4.18 26.17
CA VAL A 193 5.98 -4.91 27.30
C VAL A 193 5.58 -6.34 26.93
N GLY A 194 5.09 -6.53 25.70
CA GLY A 194 4.42 -7.77 25.30
C GLY A 194 5.28 -8.76 24.50
N LEU A 195 6.26 -8.28 23.73
CA LEU A 195 7.05 -9.11 22.84
C LEU A 195 8.46 -9.39 23.40
N PRO A 196 8.84 -10.66 23.58
CA PRO A 196 10.20 -11.00 23.99
C PRO A 196 11.20 -10.66 22.87
N ARG A 197 12.35 -10.09 23.25
CA ARG A 197 13.43 -9.82 22.32
C ARG A 197 13.98 -11.13 21.74
N LYS A 198 13.85 -11.35 20.44
CA LYS A 198 14.40 -12.49 19.74
C LYS A 198 15.40 -12.02 18.68
N GLN A 199 16.45 -12.82 18.46
CA GLN A 199 17.33 -12.64 17.29
C GLN A 199 16.69 -13.31 16.06
N ALA A 200 16.96 -12.76 14.87
CA ALA A 200 16.52 -13.38 13.64
C ALA A 200 17.10 -14.79 13.52
N GLN A 201 16.27 -15.78 13.26
CA GLN A 201 16.78 -17.08 12.82
C GLN A 201 17.44 -16.87 11.47
N LYS A 202 18.72 -17.18 11.37
CA LYS A 202 19.42 -17.28 10.09
C LYS A 202 18.80 -18.46 9.34
N ASP A 203 17.85 -18.18 8.47
CA ASP A 203 17.35 -19.21 7.54
C ASP A 203 18.48 -19.54 6.57
N ASN A 204 18.97 -20.78 6.62
CA ASN A 204 19.88 -21.36 5.63
C ASN A 204 19.24 -21.53 4.23
N ASP A 205 18.01 -21.04 4.04
CA ASP A 205 17.28 -21.13 2.77
C ASP A 205 17.82 -20.19 1.67
N ALA A 206 18.71 -19.23 2.02
CA ALA A 206 19.43 -18.43 1.04
C ALA A 206 20.40 -19.26 0.14
N ALA A 207 20.67 -20.51 0.50
CA ALA A 207 21.60 -21.39 -0.22
C ALA A 207 20.97 -22.25 -1.33
N ARG A 208 19.65 -22.13 -1.59
CA ARG A 208 18.94 -23.08 -2.48
C ARG A 208 18.57 -22.55 -3.87
N SER A 209 19.01 -21.41 -4.32
CA SER A 209 18.78 -21.02 -5.71
C SER A 209 20.00 -21.39 -6.57
N THR A 210 19.98 -22.55 -7.19
CA THR A 210 20.93 -22.96 -8.26
C THR A 210 20.64 -22.28 -9.60
N ALA A 211 19.54 -21.53 -9.71
CA ALA A 211 19.17 -20.83 -10.93
C ALA A 211 20.01 -19.55 -11.10
N GLN A 212 20.76 -19.47 -12.21
CA GLN A 212 21.71 -18.37 -12.52
C GLN A 212 21.06 -17.21 -13.30
N GLY A 213 19.73 -17.19 -13.48
CA GLY A 213 19.04 -16.14 -14.25
C GLY A 213 19.10 -14.78 -13.56
N SER A 214 19.47 -13.74 -14.30
CA SER A 214 19.38 -12.36 -13.86
C SER A 214 18.02 -11.76 -14.26
N PRO A 215 17.30 -11.06 -13.35
CA PRO A 215 16.04 -10.40 -13.71
C PRO A 215 16.24 -9.32 -14.79
N TRP A 216 17.44 -8.76 -14.93
CA TRP A 216 17.79 -7.80 -15.97
C TRP A 216 17.83 -8.40 -17.39
N SER A 217 18.01 -9.71 -17.50
CA SER A 217 17.98 -10.45 -18.77
C SER A 217 16.60 -10.98 -19.13
N ASP A 218 15.64 -10.93 -18.21
CA ASP A 218 14.27 -11.40 -18.38
C ASP A 218 13.40 -10.32 -19.02
N ARG A 219 13.40 -10.27 -20.36
CA ARG A 219 12.65 -9.26 -21.14
C ARG A 219 11.15 -9.21 -20.81
N PRO A 220 10.41 -10.34 -20.75
CA PRO A 220 9.00 -10.32 -20.33
C PRO A 220 8.81 -9.72 -18.94
N TYR A 221 9.72 -10.01 -18.03
CA TYR A 221 9.65 -9.49 -16.67
C TYR A 221 9.89 -7.98 -16.61
N LEU A 222 10.92 -7.47 -17.29
CA LEU A 222 11.19 -6.02 -17.36
C LEU A 222 10.02 -5.26 -18.01
N PHE A 223 9.41 -5.82 -19.07
CA PHE A 223 8.25 -5.22 -19.71
C PHE A 223 7.02 -5.25 -18.79
N PHE A 224 6.85 -6.32 -18.00
CA PHE A 224 5.85 -6.39 -16.96
C PHE A 224 6.08 -5.34 -15.85
N LEU A 225 7.32 -5.14 -15.38
CA LEU A 225 7.65 -4.14 -14.37
C LEU A 225 7.35 -2.71 -14.84
N ALA A 226 7.63 -2.39 -16.10
CA ALA A 226 7.23 -1.12 -16.70
C ALA A 226 5.70 -0.97 -16.70
N THR A 227 4.96 -2.05 -17.00
CA THR A 227 3.49 -2.06 -16.95
C THR A 227 2.98 -1.85 -15.52
N VAL A 228 3.60 -2.51 -14.53
CA VAL A 228 3.29 -2.33 -13.09
C VAL A 228 3.45 -0.86 -12.70
N THR A 229 4.58 -0.23 -13.05
CA THR A 229 4.81 1.18 -12.77
C THR A 229 3.70 2.06 -13.34
N LEU A 230 3.33 1.84 -14.61
CA LEU A 230 2.28 2.62 -15.28
C LEU A 230 0.88 2.38 -14.71
N ILE A 231 0.57 1.20 -14.18
CA ILE A 231 -0.70 0.92 -13.49
C ILE A 231 -0.71 1.58 -12.10
N CYS A 232 0.41 1.55 -11.39
CA CYS A 232 0.50 2.12 -10.04
C CYS A 232 0.39 3.64 -10.04
N ILE A 233 0.83 4.35 -11.10
CA ILE A 233 0.71 5.82 -11.19
C ILE A 233 -0.75 6.31 -11.04
N PRO A 234 -1.74 5.84 -11.84
CA PRO A 234 -3.14 6.18 -11.63
C PRO A 234 -3.67 5.70 -10.27
N PHE A 235 -3.32 4.49 -9.84
CA PHE A 235 -3.75 3.98 -8.53
C PHE A 235 -3.39 4.93 -7.38
N LEU A 236 -2.19 5.48 -7.39
CA LEU A 236 -1.71 6.38 -6.34
C LEU A 236 -2.49 7.71 -6.29
N GLN A 237 -3.22 8.08 -7.35
CA GLN A 237 -4.05 9.29 -7.34
C GLN A 237 -5.19 9.22 -6.32
N TYR A 238 -5.63 8.02 -5.96
CA TYR A 238 -6.61 7.83 -4.90
C TYR A 238 -6.12 8.25 -3.50
N PHE A 239 -4.80 8.47 -3.36
CA PHE A 239 -4.17 8.96 -2.13
C PHE A 239 -3.66 10.40 -2.21
N SER A 240 -3.80 11.07 -3.36
CA SER A 240 -3.35 12.46 -3.52
C SER A 240 -4.38 13.34 -4.24
N THR A 241 -4.67 13.05 -5.49
CA THR A 241 -5.47 13.91 -6.37
C THR A 241 -6.98 13.71 -6.18
N VAL A 242 -7.42 12.47 -5.95
CA VAL A 242 -8.86 12.14 -5.78
C VAL A 242 -9.45 12.75 -4.50
N PRO A 243 -8.78 12.74 -3.32
CA PRO A 243 -9.28 13.46 -2.16
C PRO A 243 -9.46 14.97 -2.38
N LEU A 244 -8.57 15.59 -3.14
CA LEU A 244 -8.71 17.00 -3.55
C LEU A 244 -9.92 17.21 -4.45
N PHE A 245 -10.11 16.34 -5.45
CA PHE A 245 -11.29 16.36 -6.32
C PHE A 245 -12.60 16.25 -5.52
N TYR A 246 -12.66 15.38 -4.54
CA TYR A 246 -13.82 15.25 -3.66
C TYR A 246 -14.10 16.52 -2.86
N SER A 247 -13.04 17.19 -2.39
CA SER A 247 -13.15 18.43 -1.63
C SER A 247 -13.44 19.65 -2.49
N GLU A 248 -12.72 19.85 -3.60
CA GLU A 248 -12.78 21.08 -4.39
C GLU A 248 -13.96 21.11 -5.37
N VAL A 249 -14.27 19.96 -6.00
CA VAL A 249 -15.31 19.87 -7.02
C VAL A 249 -16.66 19.46 -6.43
N HIS A 250 -16.66 18.53 -5.48
CA HIS A 250 -17.87 18.03 -4.86
C HIS A 250 -18.18 18.65 -3.49
N HIS A 251 -17.29 19.51 -2.97
CA HIS A 251 -17.44 20.21 -1.69
C HIS A 251 -17.74 19.26 -0.51
N LEU A 252 -17.19 18.04 -0.55
CA LEU A 252 -17.38 17.07 0.52
C LEU A 252 -16.55 17.44 1.75
N SER A 253 -17.10 17.18 2.92
CA SER A 253 -16.36 17.30 4.18
C SER A 253 -15.27 16.22 4.27
N GLU A 254 -14.23 16.49 5.06
CA GLU A 254 -13.14 15.55 5.32
C GLU A 254 -13.64 14.23 5.91
N GLU A 255 -14.70 14.28 6.74
CA GLU A 255 -15.37 13.09 7.27
C GLU A 255 -15.94 12.19 6.16
N TYR A 256 -16.60 12.82 5.18
CA TYR A 256 -17.20 12.07 4.07
C TYR A 256 -16.12 11.51 3.13
N ILE A 257 -15.05 12.27 2.89
CA ILE A 257 -13.88 11.82 2.15
C ILE A 257 -13.24 10.63 2.87
N GLY A 258 -13.06 10.74 4.19
CA GLY A 258 -12.56 9.65 5.02
C GLY A 258 -13.40 8.38 4.93
N LEU A 259 -14.75 8.52 4.91
CA LEU A 259 -15.67 7.40 4.77
C LEU A 259 -15.55 6.71 3.39
N LEU A 260 -15.44 7.50 2.31
CA LEU A 260 -15.22 6.97 0.96
C LEU A 260 -13.93 6.17 0.88
N LEU A 261 -12.83 6.72 1.39
CA LEU A 261 -11.53 6.03 1.42
C LEU A 261 -11.53 4.80 2.33
N ALA A 262 -12.19 4.88 3.50
CA ALA A 262 -12.34 3.76 4.41
C ALA A 262 -13.10 2.59 3.79
N SER A 263 -14.09 2.88 2.94
CA SER A 263 -14.87 1.84 2.26
C SER A 263 -14.00 0.93 1.40
N ASN A 264 -12.96 1.46 0.75
CA ASN A 264 -11.98 0.67 -0.01
C ASN A 264 -11.35 -0.41 0.88
N GLY A 265 -10.70 -0.02 1.98
CA GLY A 265 -10.03 -0.98 2.87
C GLY A 265 -11.01 -1.97 3.52
N PHE A 266 -12.24 -1.53 3.82
CA PHE A 266 -13.28 -2.39 4.39
C PHE A 266 -13.76 -3.46 3.40
N PHE A 267 -13.98 -3.09 2.14
CA PHE A 267 -14.34 -4.06 1.10
C PHE A 267 -13.19 -5.04 0.80
N ILE A 268 -11.94 -4.56 0.77
CA ILE A 268 -10.76 -5.43 0.63
C ILE A 268 -10.74 -6.45 1.77
N PHE A 269 -10.88 -6.00 3.00
CA PHE A 269 -10.90 -6.88 4.18
C PHE A 269 -11.97 -8.00 4.08
N LEU A 270 -13.17 -7.66 3.62
CA LEU A 270 -14.28 -8.62 3.54
C LEU A 270 -14.21 -9.54 2.32
N VAL A 271 -13.79 -9.01 1.16
CA VAL A 271 -14.08 -9.63 -0.14
C VAL A 271 -12.83 -10.15 -0.85
N GLU A 272 -11.62 -9.60 -0.59
CA GLU A 272 -10.40 -9.96 -1.34
C GLU A 272 -10.11 -11.46 -1.31
N MET A 273 -10.08 -12.07 -0.14
CA MET A 273 -9.76 -13.50 0.00
C MET A 273 -10.79 -14.42 -0.68
N PRO A 274 -12.11 -14.25 -0.46
CA PRO A 274 -13.13 -14.98 -1.21
C PRO A 274 -13.05 -14.78 -2.72
N LEU A 275 -12.76 -13.56 -3.18
CA LEU A 275 -12.68 -13.21 -4.60
C LEU A 275 -11.47 -13.88 -5.27
N VAL A 276 -10.29 -13.79 -4.65
CA VAL A 276 -9.07 -14.43 -5.15
C VAL A 276 -9.27 -15.94 -5.23
N LYS A 277 -9.80 -16.55 -4.17
CA LYS A 277 -10.10 -17.97 -4.15
C LYS A 277 -11.10 -18.36 -5.25
N PHE A 278 -12.16 -17.58 -5.44
CA PHE A 278 -13.13 -17.81 -6.50
C PHE A 278 -12.47 -17.82 -7.89
N CYS A 279 -11.55 -16.87 -8.15
CA CYS A 279 -10.80 -16.80 -9.40
C CYS A 279 -9.90 -18.04 -9.60
N GLU A 280 -9.26 -18.51 -8.54
CA GLU A 280 -8.41 -19.71 -8.57
C GLU A 280 -9.23 -20.99 -8.77
N ASP A 281 -10.32 -21.18 -8.04
CA ASP A 281 -11.20 -22.33 -8.12
C ASP A 281 -11.85 -22.45 -9.51
N LYS A 282 -12.13 -21.32 -10.18
CA LYS A 282 -12.65 -21.26 -11.54
C LYS A 282 -11.57 -21.46 -12.62
N GLY A 283 -10.29 -21.44 -12.24
CA GLY A 283 -9.18 -21.62 -13.17
C GLY A 283 -9.00 -20.44 -14.14
N TYR A 284 -9.43 -19.24 -13.79
CA TYR A 284 -9.21 -18.07 -14.64
C TYR A 284 -7.70 -17.81 -14.82
N GLY A 285 -7.29 -17.61 -16.09
CA GLY A 285 -5.89 -17.34 -16.40
C GLY A 285 -5.39 -16.02 -15.77
N LEU A 286 -4.19 -16.07 -15.21
CA LEU A 286 -3.54 -14.91 -14.55
C LEU A 286 -3.58 -13.65 -15.41
N HIS A 287 -3.19 -13.74 -16.69
CA HIS A 287 -3.21 -12.60 -17.61
C HIS A 287 -4.61 -12.05 -17.87
N THR A 288 -5.64 -12.91 -17.86
CA THR A 288 -7.04 -12.49 -18.03
C THR A 288 -7.51 -11.69 -16.83
N ILE A 289 -7.17 -12.12 -15.62
CA ILE A 289 -7.51 -11.40 -14.38
C ILE A 289 -6.81 -10.04 -14.34
N LEU A 290 -5.51 -9.98 -14.66
CA LEU A 290 -4.76 -8.72 -14.71
C LEU A 290 -5.34 -7.74 -15.74
N ARG A 291 -5.74 -8.20 -16.94
CA ARG A 291 -6.39 -7.34 -17.93
C ARG A 291 -7.74 -6.82 -17.45
N PHE A 292 -8.55 -7.70 -16.86
CA PHE A 292 -9.84 -7.30 -16.33
C PHE A 292 -9.72 -6.27 -15.19
N SER A 293 -8.74 -6.44 -14.30
CA SER A 293 -8.49 -5.48 -13.22
C SER A 293 -8.08 -4.09 -13.73
N VAL A 294 -7.29 -4.03 -14.79
CA VAL A 294 -6.90 -2.75 -15.43
C VAL A 294 -8.10 -2.06 -16.08
N VAL A 295 -9.03 -2.82 -16.67
CA VAL A 295 -10.30 -2.27 -17.17
C VAL A 295 -11.12 -1.66 -16.04
N LEU A 296 -11.21 -2.33 -14.89
CA LEU A 296 -11.89 -1.79 -13.72
C LEU A 296 -11.25 -0.49 -13.21
N PHE A 297 -9.91 -0.41 -13.18
CA PHE A 297 -9.21 0.82 -12.86
C PHE A 297 -9.51 1.95 -13.87
N ALA A 298 -9.53 1.65 -15.17
CA ALA A 298 -9.90 2.65 -16.17
C ALA A 298 -11.34 3.13 -16.00
N LEU A 299 -12.28 2.22 -15.74
CA LEU A 299 -13.68 2.56 -15.45
C LEU A 299 -13.80 3.44 -14.22
N SER A 300 -12.98 3.23 -13.17
CA SER A 300 -13.04 4.05 -11.97
C SER A 300 -12.80 5.54 -12.27
N PHE A 301 -11.84 5.86 -13.14
CA PHE A 301 -11.59 7.24 -13.55
C PHE A 301 -12.63 7.78 -14.54
N LEU A 302 -13.11 6.96 -15.47
CA LEU A 302 -14.15 7.39 -16.41
C LEU A 302 -15.46 7.75 -15.70
N VAL A 303 -15.83 6.97 -14.69
CA VAL A 303 -17.04 7.22 -13.90
C VAL A 303 -16.99 8.55 -13.16
N LEU A 304 -15.82 9.01 -12.70
CA LEU A 304 -15.67 10.32 -12.04
C LEU A 304 -16.04 11.50 -12.97
N ASN A 305 -15.97 11.30 -14.30
CA ASN A 305 -16.31 12.31 -15.29
C ASN A 305 -17.77 12.25 -15.79
N LEU A 306 -18.51 11.16 -15.51
CA LEU A 306 -19.82 10.95 -16.14
C LEU A 306 -20.92 11.82 -15.56
N VAL A 307 -21.04 11.86 -14.23
CA VAL A 307 -22.09 12.61 -13.55
C VAL A 307 -21.55 13.17 -12.23
N PRO A 308 -21.73 14.47 -11.95
CA PRO A 308 -21.23 15.10 -10.73
C PRO A 308 -22.16 14.84 -9.53
N THR A 309 -22.43 13.56 -9.25
CA THR A 309 -23.23 13.16 -8.07
C THR A 309 -22.40 12.27 -7.13
N ILE A 310 -22.70 12.38 -5.85
CA ILE A 310 -22.02 11.60 -4.80
C ILE A 310 -22.15 10.09 -5.05
N ALA A 311 -23.27 9.63 -5.62
CA ALA A 311 -23.45 8.21 -5.95
C ALA A 311 -22.40 7.69 -6.92
N PHE A 312 -21.97 8.49 -7.89
CA PHE A 312 -20.95 8.11 -8.86
C PHE A 312 -19.54 8.06 -8.25
N LEU A 313 -19.29 8.81 -7.18
CA LEU A 313 -18.02 8.70 -6.42
C LEU A 313 -17.91 7.31 -5.74
N TRP A 314 -19.02 6.81 -5.19
CA TRP A 314 -19.10 5.44 -4.65
C TRP A 314 -18.91 4.38 -5.73
N VAL A 315 -19.49 4.58 -6.92
CA VAL A 315 -19.30 3.68 -8.07
C VAL A 315 -17.86 3.69 -8.54
N GLY A 316 -17.22 4.86 -8.63
CA GLY A 316 -15.79 5.00 -8.94
C GLY A 316 -14.91 4.27 -7.92
N MET A 317 -15.17 4.47 -6.63
CA MET A 317 -14.47 3.79 -5.54
C MET A 317 -14.68 2.26 -5.59
N PHE A 318 -15.89 1.80 -5.91
CA PHE A 318 -16.17 0.38 -6.09
C PHE A 318 -15.34 -0.23 -7.22
N PHE A 319 -15.29 0.40 -8.41
CA PHE A 319 -14.46 -0.11 -9.52
C PHE A 319 -12.97 -0.11 -9.19
N MET A 320 -12.49 0.95 -8.51
CA MET A 320 -11.12 1.03 -8.04
C MET A 320 -10.80 -0.13 -7.09
N THR A 321 -11.63 -0.35 -6.08
CA THR A 321 -11.46 -1.40 -5.07
C THR A 321 -11.48 -2.80 -5.68
N MET A 322 -12.43 -3.07 -6.59
CA MET A 322 -12.50 -4.35 -7.32
C MET A 322 -11.26 -4.55 -8.22
N GLY A 323 -10.80 -3.47 -8.88
CA GLY A 323 -9.56 -3.48 -9.64
C GLY A 323 -8.37 -3.84 -8.77
N GLU A 324 -8.24 -3.22 -7.60
CA GLU A 324 -7.17 -3.44 -6.62
C GLU A 324 -7.12 -4.89 -6.13
N MET A 325 -8.25 -5.44 -5.68
CA MET A 325 -8.35 -6.81 -5.17
C MET A 325 -7.98 -7.86 -6.23
N LEU A 326 -8.22 -7.58 -7.51
CA LEU A 326 -7.86 -8.47 -8.61
C LEU A 326 -6.46 -8.20 -9.17
N ASN A 327 -5.92 -6.99 -9.02
CA ASN A 327 -4.65 -6.62 -9.60
C ASN A 327 -3.47 -7.07 -8.73
N PHE A 328 -3.41 -6.60 -7.49
CA PHE A 328 -2.21 -6.74 -6.67
C PHE A 328 -1.85 -8.18 -6.27
N PRO A 329 -2.79 -9.06 -5.87
CA PRO A 329 -2.43 -10.44 -5.59
C PRO A 329 -1.87 -11.16 -6.82
N PHE A 330 -2.45 -10.90 -8.00
CA PHE A 330 -2.04 -11.57 -9.23
C PHE A 330 -0.79 -10.95 -9.87
N MET A 331 -0.52 -9.65 -9.67
CA MET A 331 0.78 -9.05 -9.98
C MET A 331 1.90 -9.68 -9.14
N ASN A 332 1.68 -9.80 -7.83
CA ASN A 332 2.64 -10.46 -6.93
C ASN A 332 2.87 -11.92 -7.37
N ARG A 333 1.81 -12.65 -7.70
CA ARG A 333 1.92 -14.03 -8.20
C ARG A 333 2.78 -14.09 -9.47
N PHE A 334 2.54 -13.23 -10.46
CA PHE A 334 3.38 -13.19 -11.67
C PHE A 334 4.85 -12.94 -11.33
N ALA A 335 5.14 -11.99 -10.42
CA ALA A 335 6.50 -11.70 -10.01
C ALA A 335 7.17 -12.90 -9.30
N TYR A 336 6.44 -13.62 -8.45
CA TYR A 336 6.92 -14.85 -7.81
C TYR A 336 7.16 -15.97 -8.81
N ASP A 337 6.22 -16.23 -9.74
CA ASP A 337 6.35 -17.27 -10.76
C ASP A 337 7.58 -17.01 -11.67
N ARG A 338 7.93 -15.74 -11.93
CA ARG A 338 9.15 -15.39 -12.67
C ARG A 338 10.42 -15.50 -11.83
N ALA A 339 10.31 -15.27 -10.53
CA ALA A 339 11.46 -15.34 -9.60
C ALA A 339 12.08 -16.74 -9.51
N ASP A 340 11.33 -17.79 -9.80
CA ASP A 340 11.83 -19.17 -9.86
C ASP A 340 12.87 -19.42 -10.98
N ARG A 341 13.01 -18.47 -11.93
CA ARG A 341 13.99 -18.54 -13.02
C ARG A 341 15.37 -18.04 -12.66
N GLY A 342 15.53 -17.42 -11.49
CA GLY A 342 16.79 -16.83 -11.08
C GLY A 342 16.91 -16.64 -9.57
N GLN A 343 17.51 -15.55 -9.15
CA GLN A 343 17.61 -15.18 -7.73
C GLN A 343 16.31 -14.52 -7.26
N PRO A 344 15.46 -15.19 -6.45
CA PRO A 344 14.13 -14.67 -6.09
C PRO A 344 14.19 -13.28 -5.44
N GLY A 345 15.20 -13.04 -4.60
CA GLY A 345 15.39 -11.73 -3.96
C GLY A 345 15.59 -10.59 -4.96
N SER A 346 16.37 -10.82 -6.03
CA SER A 346 16.64 -9.82 -7.06
C SER A 346 15.39 -9.51 -7.90
N TYR A 347 14.58 -10.53 -8.22
CA TYR A 347 13.29 -10.32 -8.91
C TYR A 347 12.33 -9.49 -8.06
N MET A 348 12.15 -9.87 -6.80
CA MET A 348 11.25 -9.14 -5.90
C MET A 348 11.75 -7.73 -5.55
N ALA A 349 13.07 -7.53 -5.52
CA ALA A 349 13.64 -6.19 -5.36
C ALA A 349 13.26 -5.27 -6.54
N LEU A 350 13.38 -5.74 -7.79
CA LEU A 350 12.97 -4.97 -8.97
C LEU A 350 11.46 -4.72 -8.99
N PHE A 351 10.64 -5.68 -8.55
CA PHE A 351 9.21 -5.48 -8.40
C PHE A 351 8.90 -4.35 -7.40
N THR A 352 9.61 -4.31 -6.28
CA THR A 352 9.46 -3.22 -5.30
C THR A 352 9.94 -1.88 -5.87
N ILE A 353 11.01 -1.87 -6.66
CA ILE A 353 11.52 -0.66 -7.33
C ILE A 353 10.46 -0.08 -8.28
N SER A 354 9.71 -0.91 -9.02
CA SER A 354 8.67 -0.41 -9.92
C SER A 354 7.57 0.36 -9.18
N TRP A 355 7.17 -0.11 -7.99
CA TRP A 355 6.27 0.61 -7.09
C TRP A 355 6.86 1.92 -6.59
N SER A 356 8.14 1.89 -6.22
CA SER A 356 8.86 3.07 -5.72
C SER A 356 8.96 4.17 -6.76
N VAL A 357 9.25 3.80 -8.01
CA VAL A 357 9.28 4.72 -9.15
C VAL A 357 7.89 5.33 -9.38
N ALA A 358 6.83 4.52 -9.31
CA ALA A 358 5.47 5.01 -9.41
C ALA A 358 5.12 6.02 -8.30
N HIS A 359 5.55 5.78 -7.06
CA HIS A 359 5.35 6.72 -5.95
C HIS A 359 6.06 8.05 -6.17
N ILE A 360 7.33 8.02 -6.61
CA ILE A 360 8.12 9.24 -6.83
C ILE A 360 7.50 10.09 -7.94
N ILE A 361 7.10 9.47 -9.05
CA ILE A 361 6.62 10.20 -10.24
C ILE A 361 5.10 10.46 -10.17
N GLY A 362 4.33 9.50 -9.65
CA GLY A 362 2.89 9.46 -9.80
C GLY A 362 2.17 10.64 -9.16
N HIS A 363 2.51 10.98 -7.94
CA HIS A 363 1.88 12.08 -7.22
C HIS A 363 2.14 13.43 -7.91
N THR A 364 3.41 13.71 -8.23
CA THR A 364 3.78 14.95 -8.92
C THR A 364 3.12 15.02 -10.29
N LEU A 365 3.13 13.93 -11.07
CA LEU A 365 2.51 13.89 -12.39
C LEU A 365 1.00 14.20 -12.32
N GLY A 366 0.27 13.54 -11.40
CA GLY A 366 -1.16 13.72 -11.27
C GLY A 366 -1.56 15.12 -10.86
N LEU A 367 -0.89 15.68 -9.86
CA LEU A 367 -1.18 17.03 -9.36
C LEU A 367 -0.82 18.10 -10.39
N ASN A 368 0.30 17.97 -11.10
CA ASN A 368 0.65 18.88 -12.21
C ASN A 368 -0.35 18.80 -13.38
N LEU A 369 -0.83 17.59 -13.71
CA LEU A 369 -1.88 17.44 -14.74
C LEU A 369 -3.16 18.18 -14.33
N VAL A 370 -3.56 18.08 -13.05
CA VAL A 370 -4.73 18.80 -12.56
C VAL A 370 -4.50 20.32 -12.58
N GLU A 371 -3.35 20.79 -12.16
CA GLU A 371 -3.01 22.22 -12.13
C GLU A 371 -3.07 22.85 -13.52
N HIS A 372 -2.59 22.15 -14.56
CA HIS A 372 -2.52 22.70 -15.92
C HIS A 372 -3.74 22.40 -16.80
N PHE A 373 -4.39 21.24 -16.60
CA PHE A 373 -5.45 20.75 -17.49
C PHE A 373 -6.78 20.48 -16.78
N GLY A 374 -6.84 20.63 -15.45
CA GLY A 374 -8.01 20.34 -14.63
C GLY A 374 -8.29 18.86 -14.43
N TYR A 375 -9.23 18.56 -13.52
CA TYR A 375 -9.58 17.21 -13.11
C TYR A 375 -10.11 16.34 -14.24
N VAL A 376 -11.04 16.86 -15.04
CA VAL A 376 -11.70 16.12 -16.13
C VAL A 376 -10.67 15.56 -17.13
N SER A 377 -9.76 16.40 -17.60
CA SER A 377 -8.72 16.00 -18.53
C SER A 377 -7.76 14.98 -17.92
N THR A 378 -7.42 15.18 -16.64
CA THR A 378 -6.53 14.28 -15.89
C THR A 378 -7.12 12.87 -15.78
N TRP A 379 -8.42 12.74 -15.48
CA TRP A 379 -9.09 11.44 -15.43
C TRP A 379 -9.10 10.72 -16.78
N TYR A 380 -9.30 11.44 -17.89
CA TYR A 380 -9.18 10.85 -19.24
C TYR A 380 -7.74 10.40 -19.54
N VAL A 381 -6.74 11.20 -19.17
CA VAL A 381 -5.33 10.81 -19.36
C VAL A 381 -5.02 9.51 -18.60
N PHE A 382 -5.44 9.38 -17.33
CA PHE A 382 -5.21 8.16 -16.59
C PHE A 382 -6.00 6.96 -17.13
N ALA A 383 -7.23 7.16 -17.62
CA ALA A 383 -7.97 6.10 -18.29
C ALA A 383 -7.25 5.63 -19.56
N VAL A 384 -6.71 6.54 -20.36
CA VAL A 384 -5.93 6.21 -21.57
C VAL A 384 -4.64 5.47 -21.20
N VAL A 385 -3.90 5.91 -20.18
CA VAL A 385 -2.71 5.22 -19.68
C VAL A 385 -3.04 3.79 -19.27
N LEU A 386 -4.15 3.57 -18.57
CA LEU A 386 -4.60 2.23 -18.16
C LEU A 386 -5.00 1.38 -19.38
N LEU A 387 -5.64 1.96 -20.40
CA LEU A 387 -5.93 1.24 -21.64
C LEU A 387 -4.64 0.86 -22.40
N LEU A 388 -3.61 1.71 -22.38
CA LEU A 388 -2.27 1.34 -22.90
C LEU A 388 -1.66 0.20 -22.09
N CYS A 389 -1.80 0.19 -20.76
CA CYS A 389 -1.36 -0.92 -19.92
C CYS A 389 -2.07 -2.23 -20.28
N LEU A 390 -3.35 -2.19 -20.69
CA LEU A 390 -4.06 -3.36 -21.21
C LEU A 390 -3.35 -3.95 -22.44
N LEU A 391 -2.92 -3.12 -23.37
CA LEU A 391 -2.15 -3.56 -24.55
C LEU A 391 -0.78 -4.10 -24.16
N MET A 392 -0.11 -3.47 -23.18
CA MET A 392 1.17 -3.96 -22.65
C MET A 392 1.02 -5.34 -22.00
N LEU A 393 -0.04 -5.61 -21.23
CA LEU A 393 -0.30 -6.93 -20.66
C LEU A 393 -0.53 -8.01 -21.74
N TYR A 394 -1.14 -7.67 -22.88
CA TYR A 394 -1.16 -8.57 -24.04
C TYR A 394 0.23 -8.85 -24.58
N GLY A 395 1.09 -7.82 -24.62
CA GLY A 395 2.50 -7.96 -24.99
C GLY A 395 3.25 -8.92 -24.06
N VAL A 396 3.11 -8.73 -22.74
CA VAL A 396 3.69 -9.64 -21.73
C VAL A 396 3.25 -11.08 -21.96
N GLU A 397 1.95 -11.31 -22.11
CA GLU A 397 1.42 -12.67 -22.33
C GLU A 397 2.01 -13.31 -23.61
N ARG A 398 2.10 -12.56 -24.72
CA ARG A 398 2.70 -13.05 -25.96
C ARG A 398 4.18 -13.39 -25.81
N MET A 399 4.93 -12.55 -25.07
CA MET A 399 6.35 -12.80 -24.82
C MET A 399 6.54 -14.07 -23.98
N VAL A 400 5.74 -14.24 -22.91
CA VAL A 400 5.78 -15.44 -22.06
C VAL A 400 5.41 -16.71 -22.84
N LYS A 401 4.38 -16.65 -23.70
CA LYS A 401 4.00 -17.80 -24.56
C LYS A 401 5.09 -18.18 -25.56
N ARG A 402 5.82 -17.20 -26.10
CA ARG A 402 6.94 -17.45 -27.03
C ARG A 402 8.17 -18.07 -26.36
N GLU A 403 8.36 -17.83 -25.07
CA GLU A 403 9.42 -18.49 -24.30
C GLU A 403 9.08 -19.95 -23.97
N ALA A 404 7.79 -20.29 -23.93
CA ALA A 404 7.32 -21.64 -23.61
C ALA A 404 7.16 -22.53 -24.85
N ALA A 405 7.15 -21.94 -26.06
CA ALA A 405 7.08 -22.63 -27.35
C ALA A 405 8.48 -22.89 -27.92
#